data_af5021089ecc1a12871521540a80a151
#
_entry.id   af5021089ecc1a12871521540a80a151
#
_cell.length_a   1.000
_cell.length_b   1.000
_cell.length_c   1.000
_cell.angle_alpha   90.00
_cell.angle_beta   90.00
_cell.angle_gamma   90.00
#
_symmetry.space_group_name_H-M   'P 1'
#
loop_
_entity.id
_entity.type
_entity.pdbx_description
1 polymer ?
#
loop_
_entity_poly.entity_id
_entity_poly.type
_entity_poly.pdbx_seq_one_letter_code
_entity_poly.pdbx_strand_id
1 'polypeptide(L)'
;MKLYGMQQSRSFRCLWALEEAGIEYEYIPVKLKTEPEDPDSAKNPKYLALNVQGKVPTLVSDNLVLTESVAILNYIGRCAPDSGLLPNASMAMYAKLDEMIAFVLAELEQPLWSKGKHMFALPEDHRIPQMFETAKFEFAKAINTLDHLLNEGEFAIANSFTIADILLAQTFNWAIRFEFDLPQKYVELRDRHYARPAAKRAMAVIEE
;
A
#
# COMPACT_ATOMS: atom_id res chain seq x y z
N MET A 1 0.10 0.48 -19.12
CA MET A 1 1.13 0.21 -18.07
C MET A 1 1.09 -1.27 -17.71
N LYS A 2 2.18 -1.83 -17.11
CA LYS A 2 2.17 -3.19 -16.55
C LYS A 2 2.43 -3.12 -15.06
N LEU A 3 1.57 -3.72 -14.25
CA LEU A 3 1.73 -3.80 -12.81
C LEU A 3 1.99 -5.25 -12.38
N TYR A 4 3.20 -5.50 -11.92
CA TYR A 4 3.58 -6.79 -11.33
C TYR A 4 3.20 -6.78 -9.84
N GLY A 5 2.44 -7.76 -9.43
CA GLY A 5 1.89 -7.76 -8.08
C GLY A 5 1.53 -9.11 -7.50
N MET A 6 1.15 -9.10 -6.23
CA MET A 6 0.61 -10.24 -5.50
C MET A 6 -0.58 -9.79 -4.67
N GLN A 7 -1.59 -10.65 -4.56
CA GLN A 7 -2.77 -10.45 -3.72
C GLN A 7 -2.40 -9.99 -2.30
N GLN A 8 -3.17 -9.09 -1.75
CA GLN A 8 -3.09 -8.64 -0.35
C GLN A 8 -1.72 -8.09 0.09
N SER A 9 -0.87 -7.75 -0.88
CA SER A 9 0.40 -7.06 -0.68
C SER A 9 0.26 -5.55 -0.93
N ARG A 10 1.40 -4.84 -0.88
CA ARG A 10 1.47 -3.43 -1.27
C ARG A 10 1.10 -3.16 -2.74
N SER A 11 1.02 -4.22 -3.56
CA SER A 11 0.58 -4.11 -4.96
C SER A 11 -0.87 -3.65 -5.08
N PHE A 12 -1.72 -4.05 -4.12
CA PHE A 12 -3.13 -3.68 -4.14
C PHE A 12 -3.35 -2.17 -4.15
N ARG A 13 -2.56 -1.39 -3.39
CA ARG A 13 -2.69 0.07 -3.38
C ARG A 13 -2.38 0.71 -4.74
N CYS A 14 -1.43 0.12 -5.48
CA CYS A 14 -1.07 0.59 -6.83
C CYS A 14 -2.15 0.22 -7.85
N LEU A 15 -2.69 -1.00 -7.74
CA LEU A 15 -3.80 -1.46 -8.56
C LEU A 15 -5.04 -0.58 -8.35
N TRP A 16 -5.39 -0.31 -7.10
CA TRP A 16 -6.49 0.58 -6.76
C TRP A 16 -6.29 2.00 -7.33
N ALA A 17 -5.09 2.55 -7.24
CA ALA A 17 -4.80 3.86 -7.82
C ALA A 17 -4.94 3.88 -9.35
N LEU A 18 -4.53 2.82 -10.06
CA LEU A 18 -4.76 2.68 -11.51
C LEU A 18 -6.25 2.69 -11.85
N GLU A 19 -7.07 1.99 -11.06
CA GLU A 19 -8.53 1.96 -11.20
C GLU A 19 -9.20 3.31 -10.91
N GLU A 20 -8.73 4.05 -9.88
CA GLU A 20 -9.22 5.41 -9.59
C GLU A 20 -8.82 6.40 -10.68
N ALA A 21 -7.62 6.24 -11.24
CA ALA A 21 -7.10 7.08 -12.31
C ALA A 21 -7.71 6.77 -13.69
N GLY A 22 -8.39 5.64 -13.85
CA GLY A 22 -8.90 5.19 -15.15
C GLY A 22 -7.80 4.91 -16.17
N ILE A 23 -6.60 4.54 -15.73
CA ILE A 23 -5.46 4.22 -16.58
C ILE A 23 -5.51 2.75 -16.99
N GLU A 24 -5.40 2.48 -18.29
CA GLU A 24 -5.29 1.11 -18.80
C GLU A 24 -3.98 0.44 -18.35
N TYR A 25 -4.09 -0.78 -17.88
CA TYR A 25 -2.96 -1.57 -17.39
C TYR A 25 -3.14 -3.08 -17.67
N GLU A 26 -2.02 -3.78 -17.63
CA GLU A 26 -1.94 -5.24 -17.57
C GLU A 26 -1.48 -5.62 -16.16
N TYR A 27 -2.25 -6.44 -15.43
CA TYR A 27 -1.83 -6.98 -14.15
C TYR A 27 -1.11 -8.31 -14.34
N ILE A 28 0.10 -8.43 -13.82
CA ILE A 28 0.94 -9.63 -13.93
C ILE A 28 1.16 -10.18 -12.52
N PRO A 29 0.59 -11.35 -12.20
CA PRO A 29 0.77 -11.96 -10.88
C PRO A 29 2.21 -12.40 -10.67
N VAL A 30 2.73 -12.20 -9.44
CA VAL A 30 4.08 -12.60 -9.03
C VAL A 30 4.00 -13.46 -7.78
N LYS A 31 4.69 -14.60 -7.79
CA LYS A 31 4.76 -15.55 -6.68
C LYS A 31 6.04 -15.32 -5.87
N LEU A 32 5.91 -14.98 -4.58
CA LEU A 32 7.08 -14.67 -3.74
C LEU A 32 7.80 -15.90 -3.15
N LYS A 33 7.13 -17.06 -3.12
CA LYS A 33 7.62 -18.26 -2.42
C LYS A 33 7.90 -19.45 -3.34
N THR A 34 7.98 -19.23 -4.65
CA THR A 34 8.30 -20.26 -5.64
C THR A 34 9.77 -20.22 -6.05
N GLU A 35 10.25 -21.26 -6.69
CA GLU A 35 11.63 -21.37 -7.12
C GLU A 35 11.90 -20.59 -8.44
N PRO A 36 13.17 -20.29 -8.77
CA PRO A 36 13.52 -19.45 -9.92
C PRO A 36 13.03 -19.97 -11.28
N GLU A 37 12.80 -21.27 -11.40
CA GLU A 37 12.32 -21.93 -12.61
C GLU A 37 10.85 -21.64 -12.92
N ASP A 38 10.07 -21.27 -11.90
CA ASP A 38 8.69 -20.82 -12.11
C ASP A 38 8.74 -19.45 -12.82
N PRO A 39 8.11 -19.30 -14.01
CA PRO A 39 8.14 -18.06 -14.77
C PRO A 39 7.53 -16.87 -14.02
N ASP A 40 6.62 -17.14 -13.08
CA ASP A 40 5.93 -16.12 -12.27
C ASP A 40 6.67 -15.83 -10.95
N SER A 41 7.80 -16.49 -10.69
CA SER A 41 8.53 -16.33 -9.44
C SER A 41 9.19 -14.95 -9.32
N ALA A 42 9.12 -14.37 -8.14
CA ALA A 42 9.90 -13.19 -7.80
C ALA A 42 11.43 -13.44 -7.82
N LYS A 43 11.85 -14.71 -7.79
CA LYS A 43 13.25 -15.13 -7.91
C LYS A 43 13.68 -15.40 -9.37
N ASN A 44 12.72 -15.37 -10.31
CA ASN A 44 13.04 -15.59 -11.73
C ASN A 44 13.96 -14.47 -12.24
N PRO A 45 15.04 -14.80 -12.99
CA PRO A 45 15.97 -13.81 -13.51
C PRO A 45 15.33 -12.69 -14.34
N LYS A 46 14.25 -12.99 -15.07
CA LYS A 46 13.53 -11.97 -15.85
C LYS A 46 12.84 -10.95 -14.93
N TYR A 47 12.26 -11.39 -13.80
CA TYR A 47 11.68 -10.49 -12.84
C TYR A 47 12.75 -9.74 -12.03
N LEU A 48 13.82 -10.40 -11.62
CA LEU A 48 14.94 -9.77 -10.91
C LEU A 48 15.63 -8.68 -11.76
N ALA A 49 15.59 -8.78 -13.10
CA ALA A 49 16.06 -7.71 -13.99
C ALA A 49 15.18 -6.43 -13.90
N LEU A 50 13.90 -6.56 -13.51
CA LEU A 50 12.98 -5.44 -13.25
C LEU A 50 13.09 -4.94 -11.81
N ASN A 51 13.16 -5.87 -10.86
CA ASN A 51 13.21 -5.56 -9.42
C ASN A 51 14.22 -6.48 -8.72
N VAL A 52 15.42 -5.98 -8.55
CA VAL A 52 16.55 -6.72 -7.93
C VAL A 52 16.24 -7.21 -6.50
N GLN A 53 15.27 -6.61 -5.81
CA GLN A 53 14.86 -7.03 -4.47
C GLN A 53 13.97 -8.30 -4.49
N GLY A 54 13.46 -8.72 -5.65
CA GLY A 54 12.51 -9.83 -5.74
C GLY A 54 11.22 -9.57 -4.93
N LYS A 55 10.75 -8.32 -4.89
CA LYS A 55 9.56 -7.88 -4.16
C LYS A 55 8.51 -7.31 -5.11
N VAL A 56 7.31 -7.11 -4.58
CA VAL A 56 6.19 -6.44 -5.26
C VAL A 56 5.72 -5.23 -4.46
N PRO A 57 5.14 -4.20 -5.11
CA PRO A 57 4.87 -4.07 -6.54
C PRO A 57 6.09 -3.66 -7.38
N THR A 58 5.98 -3.87 -8.69
CA THR A 58 6.81 -3.24 -9.71
C THR A 58 5.91 -2.72 -10.83
N LEU A 59 6.05 -1.46 -11.20
CA LEU A 59 5.36 -0.86 -12.34
C LEU A 59 6.33 -0.71 -13.51
N VAL A 60 5.89 -1.09 -14.70
CA VAL A 60 6.59 -0.81 -15.96
C VAL A 60 5.70 0.06 -16.83
N SER A 61 6.21 1.22 -17.26
CA SER A 61 5.57 2.15 -18.17
C SER A 61 6.57 2.62 -19.21
N ASP A 62 6.41 2.18 -20.45
CA ASP A 62 7.39 2.38 -21.53
C ASP A 62 8.78 1.92 -21.10
N ASN A 63 9.75 2.84 -21.04
CA ASN A 63 11.13 2.57 -20.61
C ASN A 63 11.36 2.79 -19.11
N LEU A 64 10.32 3.17 -18.35
CA LEU A 64 10.40 3.41 -16.91
C LEU A 64 10.04 2.13 -16.15
N VAL A 65 10.91 1.74 -15.22
CA VAL A 65 10.64 0.71 -14.23
C VAL A 65 10.64 1.38 -12.86
N LEU A 66 9.54 1.27 -12.14
CA LEU A 66 9.39 1.80 -10.78
C LEU A 66 9.15 0.67 -9.78
N THR A 67 9.86 0.73 -8.69
CA THR A 67 9.61 -0.01 -7.47
C THR A 67 9.13 0.96 -6.37
N GLU A 68 8.83 0.45 -5.16
CA GLU A 68 8.25 1.21 -4.04
C GLU A 68 6.83 1.72 -4.33
N SER A 69 5.88 1.17 -3.62
CA SER A 69 4.45 1.41 -3.88
C SER A 69 4.06 2.88 -3.83
N VAL A 70 4.65 3.70 -2.96
CA VAL A 70 4.36 5.13 -2.88
C VAL A 70 4.93 5.91 -4.07
N ALA A 71 6.12 5.53 -4.56
CA ALA A 71 6.64 6.12 -5.79
C ALA A 71 5.70 5.84 -6.98
N ILE A 72 5.18 4.61 -7.04
CA ILE A 72 4.20 4.20 -8.05
C ILE A 72 2.89 4.98 -7.91
N LEU A 73 2.35 5.13 -6.69
CA LEU A 73 1.14 5.92 -6.42
C LEU A 73 1.29 7.38 -6.89
N ASN A 74 2.41 8.01 -6.54
CA ASN A 74 2.72 9.37 -6.97
C ASN A 74 2.85 9.49 -8.50
N TYR A 75 3.47 8.49 -9.14
CA TYR A 75 3.59 8.47 -10.60
C TYR A 75 2.22 8.36 -11.27
N ILE A 76 1.37 7.44 -10.80
CA ILE A 76 -0.01 7.27 -11.30
C ILE A 76 -0.80 8.57 -11.15
N GLY A 77 -0.76 9.20 -9.97
CA GLY A 77 -1.46 10.46 -9.73
C GLY A 77 -0.98 11.61 -10.63
N ARG A 78 0.33 11.64 -10.97
CA ARG A 78 0.87 12.63 -11.93
C ARG A 78 0.49 12.32 -13.38
N CYS A 79 0.33 11.06 -13.74
CA CYS A 79 -0.13 10.67 -15.08
C CYS A 79 -1.62 10.99 -15.31
N ALA A 80 -2.41 11.11 -14.24
CA ALA A 80 -3.84 11.41 -14.28
C ALA A 80 -4.19 12.57 -13.33
N PRO A 81 -3.80 13.81 -13.64
CA PRO A 81 -3.98 14.94 -12.74
C PRO A 81 -5.45 15.23 -12.41
N ASP A 82 -6.37 14.88 -13.31
CA ASP A 82 -7.82 15.07 -13.11
C ASP A 82 -8.45 13.97 -12.23
N SER A 83 -7.72 12.93 -11.86
CA SER A 83 -8.23 11.84 -11.00
C SER A 83 -8.47 12.26 -9.55
N GLY A 84 -7.89 13.38 -9.10
CA GLY A 84 -7.92 13.82 -7.70
C GLY A 84 -6.99 13.04 -6.78
N LEU A 85 -6.25 12.05 -7.26
CA LEU A 85 -5.32 11.23 -6.46
C LEU A 85 -4.18 12.04 -5.82
N LEU A 86 -3.80 13.15 -6.44
CA LEU A 86 -2.92 14.16 -5.85
C LEU A 86 -3.70 15.46 -5.66
N PRO A 87 -3.43 16.22 -4.60
CA PRO A 87 -4.13 17.48 -4.40
C PRO A 87 -3.80 18.45 -5.54
N ASN A 88 -4.81 18.98 -6.20
CA ASN A 88 -4.64 20.09 -7.14
C ASN A 88 -4.68 21.41 -6.36
N ALA A 89 -3.60 21.71 -5.63
CA ALA A 89 -3.63 22.74 -4.61
C ALA A 89 -2.25 23.37 -4.36
N SER A 90 -2.14 24.13 -3.25
CA SER A 90 -0.93 24.82 -2.84
C SER A 90 0.22 23.87 -2.45
N MET A 91 1.45 24.37 -2.45
CA MET A 91 2.62 23.64 -1.94
C MET A 91 2.40 23.13 -0.49
N ALA A 92 1.62 23.87 0.32
CA ALA A 92 1.27 23.45 1.68
C ALA A 92 0.43 22.16 1.69
N MET A 93 -0.47 21.98 0.74
CA MET A 93 -1.26 20.76 0.61
C MET A 93 -0.40 19.57 0.17
N TYR A 94 0.55 19.78 -0.76
CA TYR A 94 1.53 18.75 -1.10
C TYR A 94 2.38 18.36 0.11
N ALA A 95 2.85 19.35 0.89
CA ALA A 95 3.61 19.07 2.11
C ALA A 95 2.80 18.26 3.14
N LYS A 96 1.50 18.52 3.27
CA LYS A 96 0.60 17.73 4.14
C LYS A 96 0.37 16.32 3.61
N LEU A 97 0.27 16.14 2.30
CA LEU A 97 0.23 14.82 1.69
C LEU A 97 1.52 14.03 1.98
N ASP A 98 2.68 14.65 1.77
CA ASP A 98 3.98 14.03 2.02
C ASP A 98 4.17 13.70 3.51
N GLU A 99 3.75 14.59 4.42
CA GLU A 99 3.74 14.34 5.87
C GLU A 99 2.92 13.10 6.23
N MET A 100 1.69 13.00 5.71
CA MET A 100 0.81 11.86 5.94
C MET A 100 1.40 10.55 5.36
N ILE A 101 1.91 10.59 4.14
CA ILE A 101 2.55 9.45 3.49
C ILE A 101 3.75 8.96 4.32
N ALA A 102 4.63 9.88 4.72
CA ALA A 102 5.81 9.55 5.52
C ALA A 102 5.41 8.94 6.87
N PHE A 103 4.42 9.52 7.54
CA PHE A 103 3.89 9.00 8.79
C PHE A 103 3.30 7.60 8.64
N VAL A 104 2.45 7.39 7.61
CA VAL A 104 1.85 6.06 7.39
C VAL A 104 2.91 5.01 7.16
N LEU A 105 3.92 5.28 6.34
CA LEU A 105 4.96 4.29 6.04
C LEU A 105 5.89 4.01 7.22
N ALA A 106 6.34 5.07 7.91
CA ALA A 106 7.37 4.95 8.93
C ALA A 106 6.83 4.54 10.31
N GLU A 107 5.64 5.03 10.67
CA GLU A 107 5.10 4.88 12.01
C GLU A 107 3.90 3.92 12.07
N LEU A 108 2.97 4.01 11.12
CA LEU A 108 1.72 3.24 11.19
C LEU A 108 1.84 1.85 10.55
N GLU A 109 2.45 1.75 9.36
CA GLU A 109 2.58 0.48 8.63
C GLU A 109 3.76 -0.38 9.13
N GLN A 110 4.83 0.27 9.61
CA GLN A 110 6.06 -0.41 10.01
C GLN A 110 5.84 -1.44 11.16
N PRO A 111 5.08 -1.16 12.21
CA PRO A 111 4.76 -2.16 13.23
C PRO A 111 4.03 -3.38 12.67
N LEU A 112 3.06 -3.17 11.77
CA LEU A 112 2.32 -4.26 11.12
C LEU A 112 3.27 -5.17 10.35
N TRP A 113 4.17 -4.55 9.57
CA TRP A 113 5.15 -5.31 8.79
C TRP A 113 6.21 -5.96 9.68
N SER A 114 6.56 -5.37 10.82
CA SER A 114 7.44 -5.99 11.81
C SER A 114 6.83 -7.30 12.34
N LYS A 115 5.55 -7.30 12.72
CA LYS A 115 4.84 -8.55 13.06
C LYS A 115 4.84 -9.52 11.88
N GLY A 116 4.46 -9.07 10.69
CA GLY A 116 4.40 -9.91 9.49
C GLY A 116 5.75 -10.56 9.13
N LYS A 117 6.84 -9.80 9.22
CA LYS A 117 8.21 -10.34 8.98
C LYS A 117 8.51 -11.52 9.91
N HIS A 118 8.31 -11.33 11.20
CA HIS A 118 8.64 -12.35 12.21
C HIS A 118 7.60 -13.47 12.30
N MET A 119 6.40 -13.29 11.72
CA MET A 119 5.37 -14.31 11.66
C MET A 119 5.56 -15.25 10.47
N PHE A 120 5.88 -14.73 9.26
CA PHE A 120 5.88 -15.56 8.05
C PHE A 120 6.90 -15.20 6.96
N ALA A 121 7.47 -13.98 6.95
CA ALA A 121 8.27 -13.53 5.80
C ALA A 121 9.76 -13.86 5.94
N LEU A 122 10.31 -13.79 7.14
CA LEU A 122 11.70 -14.14 7.41
C LEU A 122 11.88 -15.67 7.46
N PRO A 123 13.09 -16.19 7.18
CA PRO A 123 13.46 -17.56 7.54
C PRO A 123 13.20 -17.81 9.03
N GLU A 124 12.85 -19.05 9.37
CA GLU A 124 12.38 -19.39 10.75
C GLU A 124 13.41 -19.07 11.83
N ASP A 125 14.68 -19.33 11.55
CA ASP A 125 15.83 -19.06 12.44
C ASP A 125 16.09 -17.57 12.69
N HIS A 126 15.47 -16.69 11.88
CA HIS A 126 15.56 -15.23 12.02
C HIS A 126 14.29 -14.61 12.62
N ARG A 127 13.31 -15.43 13.00
CA ARG A 127 12.05 -14.94 13.59
C ARG A 127 12.20 -14.74 15.09
N ILE A 128 11.73 -13.60 15.57
CA ILE A 128 11.75 -13.21 16.99
C ILE A 128 10.32 -12.91 17.42
N PRO A 129 9.59 -13.86 18.06
CA PRO A 129 8.20 -13.66 18.47
C PRO A 129 7.99 -12.47 19.43
N GLN A 130 9.01 -12.12 20.24
CA GLN A 130 8.94 -10.97 21.16
C GLN A 130 8.72 -9.64 20.44
N MET A 131 9.04 -9.54 19.14
CA MET A 131 8.75 -8.37 18.33
C MET A 131 7.25 -8.08 18.19
N PHE A 132 6.37 -9.05 18.47
CA PHE A 132 4.92 -8.85 18.37
C PHE A 132 4.41 -7.86 19.42
N GLU A 133 4.91 -7.93 20.63
CA GLU A 133 4.52 -6.99 21.71
C GLU A 133 5.06 -5.57 21.43
N THR A 134 6.30 -5.47 20.97
CA THR A 134 6.86 -4.17 20.54
C THR A 134 6.02 -3.57 19.41
N ALA A 135 5.67 -4.38 18.41
CA ALA A 135 4.85 -3.93 17.29
C ALA A 135 3.46 -3.45 17.73
N LYS A 136 2.82 -4.12 18.69
CA LYS A 136 1.53 -3.67 19.26
C LYS A 136 1.66 -2.31 19.96
N PHE A 137 2.71 -2.15 20.75
CA PHE A 137 2.97 -0.89 21.45
C PHE A 137 3.20 0.27 20.47
N GLU A 138 4.06 0.06 19.47
CA GLU A 138 4.36 1.06 18.42
C GLU A 138 3.12 1.42 17.62
N PHE A 139 2.31 0.44 17.23
CA PHE A 139 1.07 0.67 16.51
C PHE A 139 0.07 1.49 17.33
N ALA A 140 -0.13 1.16 18.61
CA ALA A 140 -1.01 1.90 19.48
C ALA A 140 -0.56 3.37 19.64
N LYS A 141 0.76 3.60 19.77
CA LYS A 141 1.33 4.94 19.77
C LYS A 141 1.08 5.69 18.45
N ALA A 142 1.25 5.01 17.32
CA ALA A 142 1.01 5.59 16.01
C ALA A 142 -0.48 5.94 15.80
N ILE A 143 -1.41 5.10 16.26
CA ILE A 143 -2.85 5.39 16.22
C ILE A 143 -3.19 6.66 17.02
N ASN A 144 -2.64 6.82 18.22
CA ASN A 144 -2.83 8.03 19.02
C ASN A 144 -2.30 9.29 18.30
N THR A 145 -1.16 9.18 17.61
CA THR A 145 -0.63 10.28 16.80
C THR A 145 -1.50 10.58 15.60
N LEU A 146 -2.01 9.55 14.93
CA LEU A 146 -2.88 9.69 13.78
C LEU A 146 -4.17 10.47 14.12
N ASP A 147 -4.71 10.31 15.32
CA ASP A 147 -5.87 11.07 15.82
C ASP A 147 -5.65 12.58 15.76
N HIS A 148 -4.40 13.04 15.89
CA HIS A 148 -4.04 14.45 15.80
C HIS A 148 -3.70 14.91 14.36
N LEU A 149 -3.29 13.98 13.50
CA LEU A 149 -2.92 14.29 12.11
C LEU A 149 -4.13 14.29 11.17
N LEU A 150 -5.10 13.41 11.42
CA LEU A 150 -6.33 13.36 10.64
C LEU A 150 -7.24 14.53 11.03
N ASN A 151 -7.73 15.24 10.01
CA ASN A 151 -8.84 16.16 10.20
C ASN A 151 -10.10 15.35 10.54
N GLU A 152 -11.10 16.01 11.16
CA GLU A 152 -12.43 15.41 11.46
C GLU A 152 -13.26 15.07 10.19
N GLY A 153 -12.62 15.10 9.01
CA GLY A 153 -13.25 14.87 7.73
C GLY A 153 -13.31 13.41 7.30
N GLU A 154 -13.93 13.21 6.14
CA GLU A 154 -14.05 11.87 5.52
C GLU A 154 -12.76 11.39 4.87
N PHE A 155 -11.77 12.26 4.65
CA PHE A 155 -10.54 12.01 3.90
C PHE A 155 -9.31 12.37 4.71
N ALA A 156 -8.20 11.74 4.36
CA ALA A 156 -6.91 11.93 5.03
C ALA A 156 -6.35 13.35 4.88
N ILE A 157 -6.55 13.95 3.71
CA ILE A 157 -6.03 15.28 3.38
C ILE A 157 -7.14 16.10 2.74
N ALA A 158 -7.40 17.29 3.27
CA ALA A 158 -8.44 18.18 2.75
C ALA A 158 -9.84 17.52 2.70
N ASN A 159 -10.61 17.81 1.64
CA ASN A 159 -11.98 17.33 1.48
C ASN A 159 -12.13 16.42 0.25
N SER A 160 -11.05 15.73 -0.14
CA SER A 160 -11.07 14.86 -1.32
C SER A 160 -10.23 13.61 -1.12
N PHE A 161 -10.63 12.55 -1.81
CA PHE A 161 -9.91 11.28 -1.83
C PHE A 161 -8.57 11.43 -2.55
N THR A 162 -7.49 10.97 -1.93
CA THR A 162 -6.13 11.03 -2.44
C THR A 162 -5.40 9.70 -2.26
N ILE A 163 -4.14 9.62 -2.71
CA ILE A 163 -3.28 8.45 -2.45
C ILE A 163 -3.04 8.21 -0.95
N ALA A 164 -3.17 9.22 -0.09
CA ALA A 164 -3.09 9.04 1.37
C ALA A 164 -4.25 8.19 1.91
N ASP A 165 -5.45 8.35 1.34
CA ASP A 165 -6.61 7.54 1.72
C ASP A 165 -6.45 6.07 1.30
N ILE A 166 -5.88 5.83 0.12
CA ILE A 166 -5.53 4.48 -0.33
C ILE A 166 -4.52 3.83 0.63
N LEU A 167 -3.48 4.57 1.03
CA LEU A 167 -2.47 4.10 1.97
C LEU A 167 -3.07 3.77 3.33
N LEU A 168 -3.85 4.69 3.91
CA LEU A 168 -4.51 4.49 5.20
C LEU A 168 -5.45 3.29 5.16
N ALA A 169 -6.34 3.24 4.17
CA ALA A 169 -7.33 2.16 4.07
C ALA A 169 -6.66 0.79 3.95
N GLN A 170 -5.61 0.66 3.13
CA GLN A 170 -4.88 -0.60 3.00
C GLN A 170 -4.08 -0.95 4.27
N THR A 171 -3.50 0.05 4.95
CA THR A 171 -2.79 -0.15 6.21
C THR A 171 -3.75 -0.61 7.31
N PHE A 172 -4.95 -0.02 7.41
CA PHE A 172 -5.99 -0.49 8.34
C PHE A 172 -6.48 -1.90 8.01
N ASN A 173 -6.59 -2.24 6.73
CA ASN A 173 -6.91 -3.61 6.34
C ASN A 173 -5.84 -4.61 6.80
N TRP A 174 -4.56 -4.22 6.76
CA TRP A 174 -3.49 -5.04 7.32
C TRP A 174 -3.53 -5.10 8.85
N ALA A 175 -3.88 -4.01 9.53
CA ALA A 175 -4.05 -3.99 10.99
C ALA A 175 -5.09 -5.03 11.43
N ILE A 176 -6.26 -5.04 10.78
CA ILE A 176 -7.31 -6.04 11.04
C ILE A 176 -6.80 -7.45 10.77
N ARG A 177 -6.17 -7.66 9.61
CA ARG A 177 -5.67 -8.97 9.20
C ARG A 177 -4.58 -9.52 10.12
N PHE A 178 -3.74 -8.66 10.68
CA PHE A 178 -2.69 -9.02 11.62
C PHE A 178 -3.13 -8.94 13.08
N GLU A 179 -4.44 -8.76 13.32
CA GLU A 179 -5.05 -8.77 14.66
C GLU A 179 -4.45 -7.71 15.60
N PHE A 180 -4.30 -6.48 15.06
CA PHE A 180 -4.02 -5.30 15.86
C PHE A 180 -5.32 -4.63 16.31
N ASP A 181 -5.32 -4.03 17.49
CA ASP A 181 -6.44 -3.25 18.00
C ASP A 181 -6.60 -1.97 17.15
N LEU A 182 -7.57 -1.97 16.27
CA LEU A 182 -7.91 -0.82 15.43
C LEU A 182 -9.20 -0.18 15.95
N PRO A 183 -9.20 1.13 16.31
CA PRO A 183 -10.43 1.83 16.72
C PRO A 183 -11.52 1.74 15.67
N GLN A 184 -12.77 1.61 16.12
CA GLN A 184 -13.95 1.42 15.26
C GLN A 184 -14.07 2.49 14.18
N LYS A 185 -13.78 3.75 14.48
CA LYS A 185 -13.76 4.85 13.51
C LYS A 185 -12.85 4.61 12.31
N TYR A 186 -11.72 3.92 12.50
CA TYR A 186 -10.77 3.57 11.43
C TYR A 186 -11.19 2.31 10.66
N VAL A 187 -11.91 1.40 11.32
CA VAL A 187 -12.59 0.30 10.62
C VAL A 187 -13.63 0.88 9.66
N GLU A 188 -14.46 1.82 10.12
CA GLU A 188 -15.48 2.48 9.30
C GLU A 188 -14.88 3.31 8.16
N LEU A 189 -13.76 4.01 8.40
CA LEU A 189 -13.04 4.73 7.36
C LEU A 189 -12.52 3.77 6.31
N ARG A 190 -11.88 2.66 6.72
CA ARG A 190 -11.42 1.61 5.81
C ARG A 190 -12.58 1.06 4.98
N ASP A 191 -13.71 0.71 5.60
CA ASP A 191 -14.87 0.13 4.93
C ASP A 191 -15.47 1.09 3.90
N ARG A 192 -15.59 2.38 4.26
CA ARG A 192 -16.06 3.42 3.34
C ARG A 192 -15.18 3.51 2.09
N HIS A 193 -13.86 3.50 2.25
CA HIS A 193 -12.94 3.58 1.11
C HIS A 193 -12.94 2.30 0.29
N TYR A 194 -12.96 1.12 0.90
CA TYR A 194 -13.08 -0.15 0.19
C TYR A 194 -14.44 -0.33 -0.54
N ALA A 195 -15.47 0.39 -0.14
CA ALA A 195 -16.77 0.39 -0.83
C ALA A 195 -16.74 1.16 -2.17
N ARG A 196 -15.70 1.94 -2.46
CA ARG A 196 -15.54 2.69 -3.72
C ARG A 196 -15.55 1.75 -4.93
N PRO A 197 -16.16 2.16 -6.05
CA PRO A 197 -16.20 1.32 -7.26
C PRO A 197 -14.81 0.88 -7.75
N ALA A 198 -13.82 1.78 -7.72
CA ALA A 198 -12.45 1.47 -8.13
C ALA A 198 -11.77 0.45 -7.21
N ALA A 199 -11.97 0.54 -5.89
CA ALA A 199 -11.46 -0.46 -4.95
C ALA A 199 -12.05 -1.85 -5.24
N LYS A 200 -13.35 -1.92 -5.53
CA LYS A 200 -14.03 -3.18 -5.88
C LYS A 200 -13.51 -3.77 -7.19
N ARG A 201 -13.27 -2.94 -8.22
CA ARG A 201 -12.65 -3.43 -9.47
C ARG A 201 -11.24 -3.96 -9.22
N ALA A 202 -10.43 -3.22 -8.46
CA ALA A 202 -9.09 -3.67 -8.08
C ALA A 202 -9.11 -5.00 -7.29
N MET A 203 -10.09 -5.20 -6.43
CA MET A 203 -10.26 -6.48 -5.71
C MET A 203 -10.62 -7.62 -6.67
N ALA A 204 -11.53 -7.39 -7.62
CA ALA A 204 -11.90 -8.41 -8.59
C ALA A 204 -10.71 -8.91 -9.42
N VAL A 205 -9.80 -8.02 -9.82
CA VAL A 205 -8.57 -8.40 -10.56
C VAL A 205 -7.65 -9.35 -9.79
N ILE A 206 -7.60 -9.24 -8.48
CA ILE A 206 -6.72 -10.09 -7.66
C ILE A 206 -7.40 -11.36 -7.15
N GLU A 207 -8.71 -11.51 -7.35
CA GLU A 207 -9.48 -12.71 -7.01
C GLU A 207 -9.56 -13.70 -8.19
N GLU A 208 -9.29 -13.24 -9.41
CA GLU A 208 -9.14 -14.07 -10.62
C GLU A 208 -7.80 -14.83 -10.62
#